data_9a78f2f687a7ba1edad19ea66d2e2cfa
#
_entry.id   9a78f2f687a7ba1edad19ea66d2e2cfa
#
_cell.length_a   1.000
_cell.length_b   1.000
_cell.length_c   1.000
_cell.angle_alpha   90.00
_cell.angle_beta   90.00
_cell.angle_gamma   90.00
#
_symmetry.space_group_name_H-M   'P 1'
#
loop_
_entity.id
_entity.type
_entity.pdbx_description
1 polymer ?
#
loop_
_entity_poly.entity_id
_entity_poly.type
_entity_poly.pdbx_seq_one_letter_code
_entity_poly.pdbx_strand_id
1 'polypeptide(L)'
;MKNEELDDIRATPIEKVADKMGIRVVRHKALCPFHQDRHPSLHFDIKRNRYKCFSCGASGNVIDLVMRYMNIGFKEAVEWMGAPPPPGGGISCPPDTPAALLNPPPGGRGAVDIEYLSTLIAHPVINAEAAHFLYDERKIDPRVVKWCGLTSISEPMPCWRWGKAFYDAPSLLIPYRDLDGRLLSVQGRYMGKEEKPRFRFPRGSHVGMYNKPVIRRLKSGDELWITEGPSDCWAMLSAGYKAVAIPSATSLTRADIALLRDGLPEGVSLHMYPDNDEPGMRLFEDLKRWFPELQGHVLPEGCKDFGEAWRIRN
;
A
#
# COMPACT_ATOMS: atom_id res chain seq x y z
N MET A 1 -0.19 -33.07 -8.62
CA MET A 1 0.44 -32.94 -7.30
C MET A 1 -0.18 -34.00 -6.40
N LYS A 2 0.64 -34.80 -5.73
CA LYS A 2 0.15 -35.85 -4.81
C LYS A 2 -0.36 -35.19 -3.53
N ASN A 3 -1.37 -35.76 -2.86
CA ASN A 3 -1.92 -35.20 -1.61
C ASN A 3 -0.85 -35.07 -0.50
N GLU A 4 0.12 -35.97 -0.46
CA GLU A 4 1.24 -35.95 0.48
C GLU A 4 2.11 -34.69 0.36
N GLU A 5 2.40 -34.21 -0.85
CA GLU A 5 3.18 -32.98 -1.08
C GLU A 5 2.46 -31.72 -0.56
N LEU A 6 1.14 -31.72 -0.63
CA LEU A 6 0.30 -30.63 -0.11
C LEU A 6 0.26 -30.58 1.42
N ASP A 7 0.28 -31.77 2.04
CA ASP A 7 0.25 -31.89 3.50
C ASP A 7 1.61 -31.48 4.09
N ASP A 8 2.71 -31.80 3.44
CA ASP A 8 4.06 -31.34 3.82
C ASP A 8 4.17 -29.81 3.72
N ILE A 9 3.62 -29.22 2.67
CA ILE A 9 3.59 -27.76 2.50
C ILE A 9 2.74 -27.09 3.60
N ARG A 10 1.59 -27.67 3.93
CA ARG A 10 0.72 -27.18 5.02
C ARG A 10 1.34 -27.35 6.40
N ALA A 11 2.20 -28.33 6.57
CA ALA A 11 2.94 -28.57 7.81
C ALA A 11 4.14 -27.62 7.99
N THR A 12 4.54 -26.91 6.94
CA THR A 12 5.65 -25.93 7.05
C THR A 12 5.34 -24.92 8.13
N PRO A 13 6.23 -24.67 9.12
CA PRO A 13 5.98 -23.72 10.20
C PRO A 13 5.73 -22.31 9.67
N ILE A 14 4.60 -21.72 10.02
CA ILE A 14 4.12 -20.44 9.50
C ILE A 14 5.11 -19.29 9.76
N GLU A 15 5.83 -19.32 10.88
CA GLU A 15 6.84 -18.30 11.18
C GLU A 15 8.07 -18.41 10.27
N LYS A 16 8.46 -19.62 9.85
CA LYS A 16 9.54 -19.80 8.85
C LYS A 16 9.14 -19.23 7.50
N VAL A 17 7.86 -19.41 7.14
CA VAL A 17 7.33 -18.84 5.90
C VAL A 17 7.23 -17.33 6.00
N ALA A 18 6.79 -16.80 7.15
CA ALA A 18 6.78 -15.37 7.42
C ALA A 18 8.18 -14.75 7.32
N ASP A 19 9.19 -15.41 7.89
CA ASP A 19 10.60 -14.99 7.83
C ASP A 19 11.13 -15.01 6.38
N LYS A 20 10.84 -16.08 5.62
CA LYS A 20 11.18 -16.18 4.17
C LYS A 20 10.56 -15.05 3.34
N MET A 21 9.42 -14.49 3.79
CA MET A 21 8.75 -13.35 3.18
C MET A 21 9.21 -11.99 3.70
N GLY A 22 10.18 -11.95 4.63
CA GLY A 22 10.67 -10.73 5.25
C GLY A 22 9.76 -10.15 6.36
N ILE A 23 8.77 -10.92 6.83
CA ILE A 23 7.90 -10.50 7.94
C ILE A 23 8.63 -10.81 9.25
N ARG A 24 9.10 -9.77 9.93
CA ARG A 24 9.80 -9.90 11.21
C ARG A 24 8.83 -10.32 12.33
N VAL A 25 8.94 -11.56 12.77
CA VAL A 25 8.15 -12.10 13.89
C VAL A 25 8.91 -11.96 15.21
N VAL A 26 8.27 -11.37 16.21
CA VAL A 26 8.81 -11.24 17.58
C VAL A 26 7.77 -11.75 18.57
N ARG A 27 8.09 -12.78 19.35
CA ARG A 27 7.18 -13.41 20.33
C ARG A 27 5.82 -13.76 19.72
N HIS A 28 5.83 -14.42 18.55
CA HIS A 28 4.65 -14.83 17.79
C HIS A 28 3.76 -13.69 17.31
N LYS A 29 4.29 -12.46 17.16
CA LYS A 29 3.59 -11.29 16.65
C LYS A 29 4.44 -10.58 15.62
N ALA A 30 3.76 -9.94 14.68
CA ALA A 30 4.38 -9.08 13.66
C ALA A 30 3.50 -7.87 13.36
N LEU A 31 4.06 -6.86 12.73
CA LEU A 31 3.27 -5.86 12.04
C LEU A 31 2.50 -6.54 10.90
N CYS A 32 1.24 -6.23 10.77
CA CYS A 32 0.40 -6.86 9.75
C CYS A 32 0.70 -6.27 8.36
N PRO A 33 1.11 -7.08 7.38
CA PRO A 33 1.40 -6.59 6.03
C PRO A 33 0.14 -6.31 5.20
N PHE A 34 -1.05 -6.56 5.76
CA PHE A 34 -2.32 -6.47 5.05
C PHE A 34 -3.09 -5.18 5.33
N HIS A 35 -2.57 -4.31 6.19
CA HIS A 35 -3.08 -2.97 6.47
C HIS A 35 -1.94 -2.13 7.08
N GLN A 36 -2.13 -0.83 7.14
CA GLN A 36 -1.19 0.06 7.80
C GLN A 36 -1.21 -0.20 9.31
N ASP A 37 -0.18 -0.91 9.80
CA ASP A 37 -0.10 -1.39 11.18
C ASP A 37 1.07 -0.72 11.90
N ARG A 38 0.77 0.01 12.96
CA ARG A 38 1.79 0.69 13.80
C ARG A 38 2.14 -0.11 15.06
N HIS A 39 1.33 -1.12 15.40
CA HIS A 39 1.53 -1.97 16.56
C HIS A 39 1.32 -3.43 16.15
N PRO A 40 2.19 -4.38 16.56
CA PRO A 40 2.12 -5.77 16.12
C PRO A 40 0.74 -6.39 16.38
N SER A 41 -0.13 -6.36 15.36
CA SER A 41 -1.51 -6.87 15.42
C SER A 41 -1.67 -8.23 14.74
N LEU A 42 -0.67 -8.68 13.96
CA LEU A 42 -0.64 -10.00 13.36
C LEU A 42 -0.07 -11.01 14.36
N HIS A 43 -0.89 -11.98 14.76
CA HIS A 43 -0.52 -13.04 15.68
C HIS A 43 -0.37 -14.38 14.94
N PHE A 44 0.63 -15.17 15.35
CA PHE A 44 0.88 -16.51 14.83
C PHE A 44 0.52 -17.55 15.90
N ASP A 45 -0.44 -18.42 15.59
CA ASP A 45 -0.77 -19.60 16.39
C ASP A 45 0.08 -20.78 15.90
N ILE A 46 1.20 -21.03 16.57
CA ILE A 46 2.16 -22.06 16.19
C ILE A 46 1.56 -23.46 16.32
N LYS A 47 0.68 -23.70 17.31
CA LYS A 47 0.04 -25.01 17.52
C LYS A 47 -0.91 -25.38 16.39
N ARG A 48 -1.62 -24.37 15.86
CA ARG A 48 -2.58 -24.56 14.75
C ARG A 48 -1.99 -24.24 13.40
N ASN A 49 -0.75 -23.76 13.35
CA ASN A 49 -0.05 -23.29 12.16
C ASN A 49 -0.87 -22.26 11.36
N ARG A 50 -1.42 -21.26 12.06
CA ARG A 50 -2.31 -20.23 11.52
C ARG A 50 -1.88 -18.83 11.94
N TYR A 51 -2.30 -17.85 11.15
CA TYR A 51 -2.17 -16.43 11.55
C TYR A 51 -3.55 -15.78 11.70
N LYS A 52 -3.60 -14.72 12.51
CA LYS A 52 -4.75 -13.83 12.63
C LYS A 52 -4.29 -12.41 12.96
N CYS A 53 -4.73 -11.46 12.18
CA CYS A 53 -4.62 -10.05 12.51
C CYS A 53 -5.85 -9.61 13.30
N PHE A 54 -5.65 -9.05 14.49
CA PHE A 54 -6.74 -8.57 15.32
C PHE A 54 -7.25 -7.18 14.93
N SER A 55 -6.50 -6.43 14.11
CA SER A 55 -6.93 -5.12 13.61
C SER A 55 -7.75 -5.22 12.31
N CYS A 56 -7.24 -5.92 11.29
CA CYS A 56 -7.93 -6.00 9.99
C CYS A 56 -8.70 -7.31 9.76
N GLY A 57 -8.63 -8.28 10.70
CA GLY A 57 -9.32 -9.56 10.61
C GLY A 57 -8.70 -10.55 9.61
N ALA A 58 -7.57 -10.23 9.00
CA ALA A 58 -6.84 -11.14 8.13
C ALA A 58 -6.48 -12.42 8.89
N SER A 59 -6.83 -13.59 8.37
CA SER A 59 -6.53 -14.87 9.00
C SER A 59 -6.47 -15.98 7.97
N GLY A 60 -5.71 -17.03 8.27
CA GLY A 60 -5.58 -18.17 7.38
C GLY A 60 -4.51 -19.15 7.86
N ASN A 61 -4.22 -20.15 7.03
CA ASN A 61 -3.10 -21.07 7.18
C ASN A 61 -1.84 -20.52 6.49
N VAL A 62 -0.79 -21.31 6.41
CA VAL A 62 0.47 -20.93 5.79
C VAL A 62 0.33 -20.61 4.29
N ILE A 63 -0.48 -21.38 3.56
CA ILE A 63 -0.70 -21.14 2.11
C ILE A 63 -1.52 -19.85 1.93
N ASP A 64 -2.54 -19.62 2.75
CA ASP A 64 -3.34 -18.39 2.73
C ASP A 64 -2.47 -17.15 3.02
N LEU A 65 -1.47 -17.28 3.90
CA LEU A 65 -0.51 -16.23 4.18
C LEU A 65 0.31 -15.87 2.93
N VAL A 66 0.87 -16.88 2.25
CA VAL A 66 1.66 -16.68 1.03
C VAL A 66 0.80 -16.11 -0.09
N MET A 67 -0.35 -16.71 -0.35
CA MET A 67 -1.29 -16.25 -1.38
C MET A 67 -1.65 -14.77 -1.19
N ARG A 68 -1.97 -14.41 0.05
CA ARG A 68 -2.40 -13.05 0.38
C ARG A 68 -1.24 -12.05 0.36
N TYR A 69 -0.09 -12.45 0.90
CA TYR A 69 1.09 -11.58 0.96
C TYR A 69 1.68 -11.32 -0.42
N MET A 70 1.73 -12.35 -1.25
CA MET A 70 2.32 -12.28 -2.58
C MET A 70 1.29 -11.95 -3.67
N ASN A 71 0.00 -11.91 -3.31
CA ASN A 71 -1.12 -11.73 -4.23
C ASN A 71 -1.10 -12.72 -5.40
N ILE A 72 -0.90 -14.01 -5.10
CA ILE A 72 -0.80 -15.11 -6.07
C ILE A 72 -1.86 -16.17 -5.82
N GLY A 73 -2.12 -16.99 -6.83
CA GLY A 73 -3.06 -18.12 -6.74
C GLY A 73 -2.54 -19.28 -5.89
N PHE A 74 -3.44 -20.22 -5.56
CA PHE A 74 -3.09 -21.39 -4.74
C PHE A 74 -1.94 -22.21 -5.33
N LYS A 75 -1.97 -22.47 -6.64
CA LYS A 75 -0.95 -23.27 -7.32
C LYS A 75 0.43 -22.62 -7.23
N GLU A 76 0.50 -21.34 -7.50
CA GLU A 76 1.73 -20.54 -7.43
C GLU A 76 2.27 -20.41 -6.01
N ALA A 77 1.38 -20.28 -5.00
CA ALA A 77 1.77 -20.26 -3.60
C ALA A 77 2.41 -21.57 -3.16
N VAL A 78 1.84 -22.68 -3.60
CA VAL A 78 2.36 -24.03 -3.35
C VAL A 78 3.71 -24.24 -4.02
N GLU A 79 3.86 -23.85 -5.28
CA GLU A 79 5.12 -23.91 -6.03
C GLU A 79 6.22 -23.04 -5.34
N TRP A 80 5.86 -21.82 -4.90
CA TRP A 80 6.79 -20.95 -4.18
C TRP A 80 7.25 -21.54 -2.85
N MET A 81 6.36 -22.22 -2.13
CA MET A 81 6.69 -22.86 -0.85
C MET A 81 7.58 -24.09 -1.03
N GLY A 82 7.39 -24.87 -2.08
CA GLY A 82 8.16 -26.06 -2.42
C GLY A 82 9.52 -25.75 -3.09
N ALA A 83 9.75 -24.52 -3.55
CA ALA A 83 11.01 -24.14 -4.14
C ALA A 83 12.11 -23.93 -3.09
N PRO A 84 13.36 -24.42 -3.32
CA PRO A 84 14.48 -24.10 -2.47
C PRO A 84 14.71 -22.58 -2.43
N PRO A 85 15.20 -22.01 -1.31
CA PRO A 85 15.50 -20.58 -1.24
C PRO A 85 16.53 -20.23 -2.30
N PRO A 86 16.33 -19.14 -3.07
CA PRO A 86 17.29 -18.71 -4.06
C PRO A 86 18.64 -18.41 -3.40
N PRO A 87 19.76 -18.85 -3.97
CA PRO A 87 21.06 -18.48 -3.46
C PRO A 87 21.24 -16.97 -3.62
N GLY A 88 21.34 -16.25 -2.49
CA GLY A 88 21.59 -14.80 -2.47
C GLY A 88 20.37 -13.90 -2.29
N GLY A 89 19.26 -14.37 -1.70
CA GLY A 89 18.16 -13.48 -1.22
C GLY A 89 17.42 -12.67 -2.30
N GLY A 90 17.62 -12.94 -3.57
CA GLY A 90 16.96 -12.23 -4.68
C GLY A 90 15.75 -12.98 -5.22
N ILE A 91 14.58 -12.37 -5.18
CA ILE A 91 13.38 -12.89 -5.86
C ILE A 91 13.54 -12.57 -7.34
N SER A 92 13.93 -13.57 -8.16
CA SER A 92 13.87 -13.44 -9.62
C SER A 92 12.42 -13.64 -10.09
N CYS A 93 11.88 -12.65 -10.78
CA CYS A 93 10.57 -12.73 -11.42
C CYS A 93 10.69 -13.51 -12.75
N PRO A 94 9.79 -14.44 -13.10
CA PRO A 94 9.74 -15.02 -14.44
C PRO A 94 9.34 -13.97 -15.47
N PRO A 95 9.90 -13.98 -16.70
CA PRO A 95 9.71 -12.92 -17.69
C PRO A 95 8.33 -12.85 -18.34
N ASP A 96 7.44 -13.82 -18.14
CA ASP A 96 6.13 -13.88 -18.83
C ASP A 96 4.97 -13.99 -17.84
N THR A 97 4.60 -12.88 -17.18
CA THR A 97 3.34 -12.83 -16.42
C THR A 97 2.26 -12.17 -17.28
N PRO A 98 1.22 -12.91 -17.71
CA PRO A 98 0.14 -12.32 -18.51
C PRO A 98 -0.57 -11.19 -17.78
N ALA A 99 -0.94 -10.13 -18.48
CA ALA A 99 -1.69 -8.98 -17.99
C ALA A 99 -3.03 -9.33 -17.28
N ALA A 100 -3.53 -10.54 -17.45
CA ALA A 100 -4.73 -11.08 -16.78
C ALA A 100 -4.57 -11.31 -15.26
N LEU A 101 -3.34 -11.34 -14.73
CA LEU A 101 -3.07 -11.48 -13.28
C LEU A 101 -3.06 -10.14 -12.52
N LEU A 102 -3.24 -9.03 -13.21
CA LEU A 102 -3.27 -7.69 -12.62
C LEU A 102 -4.65 -7.28 -12.08
N ASN A 103 -5.69 -8.07 -12.32
CA ASN A 103 -7.04 -7.82 -11.81
C ASN A 103 -7.56 -9.03 -11.03
N PRO A 104 -8.06 -8.86 -9.80
CA PRO A 104 -8.78 -9.93 -9.14
C PRO A 104 -10.01 -10.31 -9.97
N PRO A 105 -10.38 -11.62 -10.06
CA PRO A 105 -11.55 -12.04 -10.81
C PRO A 105 -12.81 -11.40 -10.23
N PRO A 106 -13.76 -10.97 -11.06
CA PRO A 106 -15.03 -10.43 -10.59
C PRO A 106 -15.81 -11.50 -9.85
N GLY A 107 -16.20 -11.24 -8.59
CA GLY A 107 -17.29 -11.96 -7.93
C GLY A 107 -16.95 -12.96 -6.82
N GLY A 108 -15.72 -13.01 -6.26
CA GLY A 108 -15.45 -13.79 -5.04
C GLY A 108 -15.96 -13.08 -3.77
N ARG A 109 -16.50 -13.82 -2.78
CA ARG A 109 -16.88 -13.26 -1.48
C ARG A 109 -15.66 -12.66 -0.79
N GLY A 110 -15.49 -11.33 -0.89
CA GLY A 110 -14.37 -10.56 -0.33
C GLY A 110 -13.64 -9.66 -1.33
N ALA A 111 -13.99 -9.66 -2.61
CA ALA A 111 -13.45 -8.73 -3.59
C ALA A 111 -13.97 -7.30 -3.37
N VAL A 112 -13.13 -6.31 -3.67
CA VAL A 112 -13.51 -4.89 -3.62
C VAL A 112 -14.54 -4.61 -4.70
N ASP A 113 -15.67 -3.99 -4.34
CA ASP A 113 -16.72 -3.58 -5.29
C ASP A 113 -16.31 -2.29 -6.00
N ILE A 114 -15.47 -2.42 -7.03
CA ILE A 114 -14.91 -1.29 -7.79
C ILE A 114 -15.99 -0.48 -8.48
N GLU A 115 -17.03 -1.14 -8.99
CA GLU A 115 -18.16 -0.45 -9.65
C GLU A 115 -18.85 0.50 -8.66
N TYR A 116 -19.17 0.00 -7.46
CA TYR A 116 -19.77 0.81 -6.42
C TYR A 116 -18.80 1.93 -5.95
N LEU A 117 -17.53 1.63 -5.69
CA LEU A 117 -16.56 2.64 -5.29
C LEU A 117 -16.39 3.73 -6.34
N SER A 118 -16.49 3.38 -7.62
CA SER A 118 -16.44 4.35 -8.71
C SER A 118 -17.60 5.34 -8.65
N THR A 119 -18.77 4.91 -8.20
CA THR A 119 -19.92 5.83 -8.04
C THR A 119 -19.68 6.85 -6.93
N LEU A 120 -18.97 6.48 -5.85
CA LEU A 120 -18.68 7.38 -4.74
C LEU A 120 -17.74 8.54 -5.12
N ILE A 121 -16.89 8.31 -6.12
CA ILE A 121 -15.88 9.29 -6.57
C ILE A 121 -16.17 9.87 -7.96
N ALA A 122 -17.32 9.53 -8.56
CA ALA A 122 -17.68 9.97 -9.91
C ALA A 122 -17.87 11.50 -10.01
N HIS A 123 -18.35 12.11 -8.95
CA HIS A 123 -18.59 13.55 -8.85
C HIS A 123 -17.83 14.13 -7.65
N PRO A 124 -16.53 14.45 -7.83
CA PRO A 124 -15.70 14.91 -6.73
C PRO A 124 -16.22 16.22 -6.14
N VAL A 125 -16.45 16.22 -4.83
CA VAL A 125 -16.84 17.40 -4.04
C VAL A 125 -15.87 17.52 -2.87
N ILE A 126 -15.42 18.72 -2.57
CA ILE A 126 -14.60 19.01 -1.40
C ILE A 126 -15.46 19.85 -0.43
N ASN A 127 -15.87 19.25 0.68
CA ASN A 127 -16.63 19.94 1.73
C ASN A 127 -15.71 20.88 2.55
N ALA A 128 -16.29 21.64 3.47
CA ALA A 128 -15.57 22.67 4.22
C ALA A 128 -14.42 22.07 5.04
N GLU A 129 -14.62 20.94 5.70
CA GLU A 129 -13.59 20.26 6.51
C GLU A 129 -12.44 19.76 5.64
N ALA A 130 -12.76 19.16 4.49
CA ALA A 130 -11.73 18.71 3.56
C ALA A 130 -11.00 19.88 2.91
N ALA A 131 -11.70 20.96 2.57
CA ALA A 131 -11.11 22.19 2.04
C ALA A 131 -10.12 22.79 3.05
N HIS A 132 -10.54 22.95 4.30
CA HIS A 132 -9.68 23.45 5.36
C HIS A 132 -8.44 22.58 5.53
N PHE A 133 -8.61 21.25 5.60
CA PHE A 133 -7.47 20.33 5.71
C PHE A 133 -6.51 20.42 4.51
N LEU A 134 -7.05 20.41 3.29
CA LEU A 134 -6.22 20.36 2.08
C LEU A 134 -5.54 21.71 1.79
N TYR A 135 -6.31 22.80 1.88
CA TYR A 135 -5.86 24.11 1.39
C TYR A 135 -5.26 24.98 2.50
N ASP A 136 -5.86 24.95 3.70
CA ASP A 136 -5.42 25.83 4.79
C ASP A 136 -4.35 25.18 5.64
N GLU A 137 -4.54 23.90 6.02
CA GLU A 137 -3.57 23.19 6.88
C GLU A 137 -2.41 22.60 6.08
N ARG A 138 -2.67 21.97 4.93
CA ARG A 138 -1.67 21.23 4.14
C ARG A 138 -1.12 22.00 2.95
N LYS A 139 -1.74 23.12 2.58
CA LYS A 139 -1.32 23.99 1.46
C LYS A 139 -1.24 23.25 0.12
N ILE A 140 -2.14 22.28 -0.11
CA ILE A 140 -2.15 21.47 -1.32
C ILE A 140 -2.73 22.26 -2.49
N ASP A 141 -2.04 22.22 -3.62
CA ASP A 141 -2.51 22.86 -4.86
C ASP A 141 -3.84 22.21 -5.32
N PRO A 142 -4.88 23.01 -5.63
CA PRO A 142 -6.15 22.50 -6.15
C PRO A 142 -6.00 21.62 -7.40
N ARG A 143 -4.97 21.85 -8.23
CA ARG A 143 -4.67 21.01 -9.39
C ARG A 143 -4.26 19.60 -8.98
N VAL A 144 -3.54 19.46 -7.86
CA VAL A 144 -3.16 18.15 -7.29
C VAL A 144 -4.38 17.44 -6.73
N VAL A 145 -5.28 18.14 -6.04
CA VAL A 145 -6.55 17.59 -5.55
C VAL A 145 -7.37 17.00 -6.71
N LYS A 146 -7.47 17.75 -7.81
CA LYS A 146 -8.14 17.31 -9.04
C LYS A 146 -7.41 16.13 -9.71
N TRP A 147 -6.08 16.18 -9.82
CA TRP A 147 -5.26 15.10 -10.39
C TRP A 147 -5.44 13.79 -9.64
N CYS A 148 -5.37 13.84 -8.33
CA CYS A 148 -5.54 12.67 -7.46
C CYS A 148 -7.00 12.20 -7.37
N GLY A 149 -7.96 12.97 -7.87
CA GLY A 149 -9.39 12.66 -7.83
C GLY A 149 -9.94 12.59 -6.40
N LEU A 150 -9.41 13.45 -5.50
CA LEU A 150 -9.86 13.49 -4.12
C LEU A 150 -11.29 13.99 -4.05
N THR A 151 -12.09 13.39 -3.18
CA THR A 151 -13.45 13.83 -2.87
C THR A 151 -13.73 13.69 -1.38
N SER A 152 -14.79 14.29 -0.87
CA SER A 152 -15.15 14.19 0.53
C SER A 152 -16.61 13.78 0.72
N ILE A 153 -16.91 13.23 1.89
CA ILE A 153 -18.23 12.87 2.32
C ILE A 153 -18.55 13.56 3.64
N SER A 154 -19.78 14.06 3.80
CA SER A 154 -20.29 14.69 5.02
C SER A 154 -21.21 13.77 5.82
N GLU A 155 -21.65 12.66 5.21
CA GLU A 155 -22.46 11.61 5.83
C GLU A 155 -21.76 10.26 5.73
N PRO A 156 -21.90 9.34 6.71
CA PRO A 156 -21.33 8.02 6.63
C PRO A 156 -21.83 7.26 5.39
N MET A 157 -20.91 6.71 4.61
CA MET A 157 -21.22 5.97 3.40
C MET A 157 -20.70 4.52 3.48
N PRO A 158 -21.47 3.54 2.97
CA PRO A 158 -20.97 2.16 2.91
C PRO A 158 -19.63 2.07 2.18
N CYS A 159 -18.69 1.27 2.70
CA CYS A 159 -17.44 0.96 2.00
C CYS A 159 -17.65 -0.08 0.87
N TRP A 160 -18.83 -0.65 0.77
CA TRP A 160 -19.24 -1.62 -0.22
C TRP A 160 -20.77 -1.66 -0.34
N ARG A 161 -21.28 -2.11 -1.48
CA ARG A 161 -22.70 -2.07 -1.85
C ARG A 161 -23.67 -2.70 -0.81
N TRP A 162 -23.20 -3.66 -0.02
CA TRP A 162 -24.02 -4.41 0.94
C TRP A 162 -23.97 -3.87 2.38
N GLY A 163 -23.30 -2.76 2.62
CA GLY A 163 -23.45 -1.92 3.81
C GLY A 163 -23.01 -2.51 5.15
N LYS A 164 -22.04 -3.46 5.20
CA LYS A 164 -21.56 -3.99 6.49
C LYS A 164 -20.41 -3.21 7.14
N ALA A 165 -19.79 -2.31 6.40
CA ALA A 165 -18.79 -1.39 6.91
C ALA A 165 -18.97 -0.05 6.21
N PHE A 166 -18.63 1.04 6.91
CA PHE A 166 -18.83 2.40 6.45
C PHE A 166 -17.53 3.17 6.46
N TYR A 167 -17.39 4.11 5.53
CA TYR A 167 -16.55 5.27 5.75
C TYR A 167 -17.25 6.15 6.78
N ASP A 168 -16.56 6.48 7.85
CA ASP A 168 -17.06 7.46 8.80
C ASP A 168 -17.08 8.86 8.17
N ALA A 169 -17.90 9.77 8.69
CA ALA A 169 -17.98 11.15 8.20
C ALA A 169 -17.68 12.13 9.35
N PRO A 170 -17.09 13.30 9.05
CA PRO A 170 -16.59 13.71 7.74
C PRO A 170 -15.32 12.94 7.33
N SER A 171 -15.21 12.54 6.07
CA SER A 171 -14.03 11.87 5.55
C SER A 171 -13.60 12.37 4.18
N LEU A 172 -12.28 12.39 3.95
CA LEU A 172 -11.69 12.54 2.65
C LEU A 172 -11.54 11.15 2.02
N LEU A 173 -12.02 10.97 0.81
CA LEU A 173 -11.89 9.76 0.01
C LEU A 173 -10.71 9.89 -0.95
N ILE A 174 -9.81 8.92 -0.91
CA ILE A 174 -8.53 8.91 -1.59
C ILE A 174 -8.52 7.72 -2.56
N PRO A 175 -8.70 7.92 -3.87
CA PRO A 175 -8.69 6.86 -4.86
C PRO A 175 -7.27 6.29 -5.06
N TYR A 176 -7.14 4.99 -4.97
CA TYR A 176 -5.94 4.26 -5.40
C TYR A 176 -6.17 3.70 -6.79
N ARG A 177 -5.23 3.98 -7.70
CA ARG A 177 -5.33 3.62 -9.10
C ARG A 177 -4.13 2.79 -9.54
N ASP A 178 -4.32 1.95 -10.56
CA ASP A 178 -3.21 1.29 -11.23
C ASP A 178 -2.42 2.26 -12.13
N LEU A 179 -1.42 1.75 -12.83
CA LEU A 179 -0.57 2.52 -13.73
C LEU A 179 -1.36 3.18 -14.88
N ASP A 180 -2.46 2.55 -15.31
CA ASP A 180 -3.31 3.04 -16.40
C ASP A 180 -4.47 3.92 -15.90
N GLY A 181 -4.51 4.20 -14.60
CA GLY A 181 -5.52 5.08 -13.97
C GLY A 181 -6.83 4.37 -13.60
N ARG A 182 -6.92 3.03 -13.73
CA ARG A 182 -8.09 2.26 -13.31
C ARG A 182 -8.16 2.23 -11.79
N LEU A 183 -9.35 2.36 -11.24
CA LEU A 183 -9.57 2.32 -9.80
C LEU A 183 -9.27 0.93 -9.23
N LEU A 184 -8.44 0.86 -8.18
CA LEU A 184 -8.15 -0.34 -7.43
C LEU A 184 -8.91 -0.40 -6.11
N SER A 185 -9.03 0.73 -5.43
CA SER A 185 -9.78 0.91 -4.19
C SER A 185 -9.89 2.38 -3.83
N VAL A 186 -10.62 2.67 -2.75
CA VAL A 186 -10.73 4.01 -2.18
C VAL A 186 -10.41 3.94 -0.69
N GLN A 187 -9.44 4.72 -0.22
CA GLN A 187 -9.17 4.89 1.19
C GLN A 187 -10.00 6.04 1.74
N GLY A 188 -10.70 5.83 2.85
CA GLY A 188 -11.31 6.91 3.62
C GLY A 188 -10.34 7.41 4.68
N ARG A 189 -10.13 8.74 4.77
CA ARG A 189 -9.44 9.42 5.86
C ARG A 189 -10.47 10.19 6.69
N TYR A 190 -10.75 9.69 7.90
CA TYR A 190 -11.63 10.37 8.84
C TYR A 190 -11.01 11.69 9.33
N MET A 191 -11.80 12.75 9.30
CA MET A 191 -11.35 14.11 9.66
C MET A 191 -12.05 14.65 10.90
N GLY A 192 -13.00 13.89 11.48
CA GLY A 192 -13.69 14.29 12.68
C GLY A 192 -12.83 14.24 13.94
N LYS A 193 -13.37 14.76 15.04
CA LYS A 193 -12.69 14.85 16.35
C LYS A 193 -12.86 13.61 17.23
N GLU A 194 -13.80 12.73 16.90
CA GLU A 194 -14.05 11.52 17.65
C GLU A 194 -12.90 10.53 17.53
N GLU A 195 -12.70 9.70 18.58
CA GLU A 195 -11.71 8.63 18.56
C GLU A 195 -12.16 7.48 17.66
N LYS A 196 -11.79 7.56 16.40
CA LYS A 196 -12.08 6.57 15.35
C LYS A 196 -10.83 6.26 14.57
N PRO A 197 -10.73 5.08 13.91
CA PRO A 197 -9.64 4.79 13.00
C PRO A 197 -9.53 5.86 11.92
N ARG A 198 -8.40 6.56 11.87
CA ARG A 198 -8.17 7.66 10.94
C ARG A 198 -8.25 7.23 9.47
N PHE A 199 -7.81 6.02 9.18
CA PHE A 199 -7.79 5.49 7.82
C PHE A 199 -8.57 4.18 7.73
N ARG A 200 -9.35 4.04 6.66
CA ARG A 200 -10.13 2.84 6.36
C ARG A 200 -10.08 2.52 4.87
N PHE A 201 -9.80 1.25 4.59
CA PHE A 201 -10.02 0.66 3.27
C PHE A 201 -11.22 -0.28 3.29
N PRO A 202 -11.92 -0.46 2.15
CA PRO A 202 -12.83 -1.58 1.96
C PRO A 202 -12.12 -2.91 2.22
N ARG A 203 -12.86 -3.88 2.73
CA ARG A 203 -12.33 -5.23 2.92
C ARG A 203 -11.87 -5.81 1.58
N GLY A 204 -10.72 -6.46 1.56
CA GLY A 204 -10.15 -7.05 0.35
C GLY A 204 -9.35 -6.07 -0.52
N SER A 205 -9.16 -4.82 -0.09
CA SER A 205 -8.30 -3.87 -0.80
C SER A 205 -6.84 -4.32 -0.77
N HIS A 206 -6.23 -4.40 -1.95
CA HIS A 206 -4.80 -4.64 -2.15
C HIS A 206 -4.31 -3.59 -3.14
N VAL A 207 -3.76 -2.49 -2.65
CA VAL A 207 -3.54 -1.30 -3.48
C VAL A 207 -2.08 -1.02 -3.79
N GLY A 208 -1.14 -1.53 -2.97
CA GLY A 208 0.28 -1.26 -3.14
C GLY A 208 0.61 0.23 -3.09
N MET A 209 1.42 0.66 -4.03
CA MET A 209 1.89 2.05 -4.17
C MET A 209 0.74 3.00 -4.54
N TYR A 210 0.71 4.19 -3.92
CA TYR A 210 -0.22 5.27 -4.26
C TYR A 210 0.30 6.12 -5.42
N ASN A 211 -0.61 6.69 -6.21
CA ASN A 211 -0.36 7.61 -7.34
C ASN A 211 0.49 7.01 -8.47
N LYS A 212 0.34 5.71 -8.77
CA LYS A 212 1.02 5.05 -9.89
C LYS A 212 0.88 5.77 -11.24
N PRO A 213 -0.23 6.44 -11.58
CA PRO A 213 -0.37 7.13 -12.88
C PRO A 213 0.69 8.20 -13.14
N VAL A 214 1.36 8.75 -12.10
CA VAL A 214 2.43 9.72 -12.28
C VAL A 214 3.62 9.13 -13.05
N ILE A 215 3.85 7.82 -12.92
CA ILE A 215 4.95 7.11 -13.59
C ILE A 215 4.83 7.19 -15.11
N ARG A 216 3.59 7.22 -15.65
CA ARG A 216 3.35 7.45 -17.09
C ARG A 216 3.75 8.86 -17.57
N ARG A 217 4.02 9.77 -16.66
CA ARG A 217 4.46 11.15 -16.94
C ARG A 217 5.99 11.32 -16.84
N LEU A 218 6.69 10.29 -16.41
CA LEU A 218 8.15 10.30 -16.34
C LEU A 218 8.76 10.28 -17.74
N LYS A 219 9.84 11.05 -17.89
CA LYS A 219 10.70 11.07 -19.07
C LYS A 219 12.10 10.58 -18.68
N SER A 220 12.92 10.27 -19.65
CA SER A 220 14.33 9.96 -19.41
C SER A 220 15.00 11.07 -18.61
N GLY A 221 15.75 10.70 -17.56
CA GLY A 221 16.46 11.61 -16.66
C GLY A 221 15.58 12.32 -15.61
N ASP A 222 14.29 12.02 -15.51
CA ASP A 222 13.44 12.57 -14.45
C ASP A 222 13.77 11.98 -13.07
N GLU A 223 13.31 12.66 -12.03
CA GLU A 223 13.32 12.19 -10.65
C GLU A 223 11.93 11.66 -10.25
N LEU A 224 11.89 10.49 -9.61
CA LEU A 224 10.69 9.97 -8.96
C LEU A 224 10.89 9.99 -7.45
N TRP A 225 10.04 10.73 -6.76
CA TRP A 225 10.09 10.89 -5.32
C TRP A 225 9.16 9.90 -4.61
N ILE A 226 9.65 9.30 -3.55
CA ILE A 226 8.91 8.36 -2.71
C ILE A 226 8.60 9.03 -1.38
N THR A 227 7.35 8.89 -0.91
CA THR A 227 6.88 9.36 0.40
C THR A 227 6.22 8.22 1.16
N GLU A 228 6.06 8.35 2.48
CA GLU A 228 5.34 7.37 3.28
C GLU A 228 3.84 7.41 3.05
N GLY A 229 3.27 8.61 2.97
CA GLY A 229 1.83 8.80 2.94
C GLY A 229 1.31 9.57 1.74
N PRO A 230 0.03 9.38 1.39
CA PRO A 230 -0.60 10.18 0.34
C PRO A 230 -0.52 11.69 0.58
N SER A 231 -0.59 12.17 1.84
CA SER A 231 -0.52 13.61 2.14
C SER A 231 0.81 14.23 1.76
N ASP A 232 1.92 13.54 2.00
CA ASP A 232 3.26 14.00 1.65
C ASP A 232 3.49 13.91 0.14
N CYS A 233 2.90 12.88 -0.49
CA CYS A 233 2.86 12.78 -1.94
C CYS A 233 2.13 13.99 -2.57
N TRP A 234 1.00 14.44 -1.99
CA TRP A 234 0.31 15.64 -2.48
C TRP A 234 1.15 16.91 -2.29
N ALA A 235 1.86 17.03 -1.17
CA ALA A 235 2.79 18.15 -0.94
C ALA A 235 3.91 18.16 -1.97
N MET A 236 4.52 17.01 -2.26
CA MET A 236 5.54 16.83 -3.31
C MET A 236 5.00 17.23 -4.69
N LEU A 237 3.81 16.74 -5.05
CA LEU A 237 3.15 17.09 -6.31
C LEU A 237 2.84 18.59 -6.39
N SER A 238 2.43 19.22 -5.27
CA SER A 238 2.19 20.67 -5.19
C SER A 238 3.48 21.49 -5.34
N ALA A 239 4.61 20.94 -4.90
CA ALA A 239 5.94 21.50 -5.12
C ALA A 239 6.47 21.29 -6.56
N GLY A 240 5.73 20.54 -7.40
CA GLY A 240 6.09 20.27 -8.79
C GLY A 240 6.90 19.00 -9.02
N TYR A 241 7.15 18.21 -7.98
CA TYR A 241 7.83 16.93 -8.11
C TYR A 241 6.89 15.85 -8.65
N LYS A 242 7.44 14.79 -9.23
CA LYS A 242 6.72 13.56 -9.57
C LYS A 242 6.88 12.59 -8.41
N ALA A 243 5.78 12.29 -7.72
CA ALA A 243 5.84 11.52 -6.47
C ALA A 243 4.81 10.40 -6.40
N VAL A 244 5.20 9.33 -5.70
CA VAL A 244 4.37 8.20 -5.28
C VAL A 244 4.45 8.04 -3.77
N ALA A 245 3.45 7.36 -3.15
CA ALA A 245 3.57 7.02 -1.74
C ALA A 245 3.61 5.50 -1.55
N ILE A 246 4.48 5.06 -0.64
CA ILE A 246 4.67 3.67 -0.24
C ILE A 246 4.53 3.61 1.29
N PRO A 247 3.34 3.27 1.81
CA PRO A 247 3.07 3.29 3.25
C PRO A 247 3.93 2.30 4.06
N SER A 248 4.45 1.27 3.40
CA SER A 248 5.32 0.25 3.98
C SER A 248 6.01 -0.51 2.84
N ALA A 249 7.25 -0.93 3.04
CA ALA A 249 7.93 -1.82 2.08
C ALA A 249 7.16 -3.12 1.83
N THR A 250 6.42 -3.60 2.85
CA THR A 250 5.56 -4.79 2.74
C THR A 250 4.24 -4.54 2.01
N SER A 251 3.89 -3.29 1.73
CA SER A 251 2.69 -2.96 0.93
C SER A 251 2.96 -2.99 -0.57
N LEU A 252 4.22 -3.00 -1.00
CA LEU A 252 4.59 -3.12 -2.40
C LEU A 252 4.18 -4.49 -2.95
N THR A 253 3.52 -4.48 -4.09
CA THR A 253 3.28 -5.69 -4.86
C THR A 253 4.53 -6.05 -5.67
N ARG A 254 4.63 -7.30 -6.14
CA ARG A 254 5.72 -7.68 -7.08
C ARG A 254 5.72 -6.81 -8.33
N ALA A 255 4.54 -6.46 -8.84
CA ALA A 255 4.40 -5.56 -9.98
C ALA A 255 4.93 -4.16 -9.67
N ASP A 256 4.70 -3.64 -8.45
CA ASP A 256 5.25 -2.35 -8.03
C ASP A 256 6.78 -2.40 -7.95
N ILE A 257 7.34 -3.48 -7.40
CA ILE A 257 8.79 -3.66 -7.31
C ILE A 257 9.41 -3.75 -8.71
N ALA A 258 8.83 -4.58 -9.59
CA ALA A 258 9.31 -4.71 -10.97
C ALA A 258 9.19 -3.39 -11.73
N LEU A 259 8.09 -2.65 -11.54
CA LEU A 259 7.88 -1.34 -12.15
C LEU A 259 8.95 -0.32 -11.72
N LEU A 260 9.24 -0.24 -10.42
CA LEU A 260 10.22 0.71 -9.91
C LEU A 260 11.67 0.33 -10.25
N ARG A 261 11.97 -0.97 -10.39
CA ARG A 261 13.30 -1.45 -10.70
C ARG A 261 13.62 -1.45 -12.19
N ASP A 262 12.67 -1.94 -12.99
CA ASP A 262 12.92 -2.27 -14.40
C ASP A 262 11.95 -1.58 -15.36
N GLY A 263 10.86 -0.96 -14.86
CA GLY A 263 9.76 -0.41 -15.66
C GLY A 263 9.78 1.12 -15.80
N LEU A 264 10.77 1.80 -15.23
CA LEU A 264 10.92 3.26 -15.34
C LEU A 264 11.66 3.62 -16.64
N PRO A 265 11.44 4.82 -17.21
CA PRO A 265 12.25 5.32 -18.32
C PRO A 265 13.74 5.38 -17.96
N GLU A 266 14.60 5.25 -18.97
CA GLU A 266 16.05 5.29 -18.80
C GLU A 266 16.51 6.56 -18.07
N GLY A 267 17.41 6.40 -17.10
CA GLY A 267 18.00 7.51 -16.33
C GLY A 267 17.08 8.11 -15.27
N VAL A 268 15.89 7.56 -15.04
CA VAL A 268 15.06 8.00 -13.91
C VAL A 268 15.73 7.58 -12.60
N SER A 269 15.89 8.53 -11.69
CA SER A 269 16.42 8.30 -10.34
C SER A 269 15.33 8.26 -9.28
N LEU A 270 15.53 7.45 -8.25
CA LEU A 270 14.62 7.33 -7.10
C LEU A 270 15.13 8.17 -5.94
N HIS A 271 14.24 8.97 -5.34
CA HIS A 271 14.54 9.89 -4.25
C HIS A 271 13.52 9.77 -3.12
N MET A 272 13.95 10.01 -1.89
CA MET A 272 13.07 10.03 -0.71
C MET A 272 13.59 11.02 0.32
N TYR A 273 12.68 11.78 0.94
CA TYR A 273 12.90 12.37 2.25
C TYR A 273 12.28 11.40 3.28
N PRO A 274 13.08 10.58 3.98
CA PRO A 274 12.53 9.76 5.06
C PRO A 274 11.90 10.65 6.12
N ASP A 275 10.76 10.23 6.67
CA ASP A 275 10.19 10.92 7.83
C ASP A 275 11.20 10.87 8.98
N ASN A 276 11.32 11.97 9.72
CA ASN A 276 12.30 12.12 10.79
C ASN A 276 11.82 11.42 12.08
N ASP A 277 11.47 10.14 11.93
CA ASP A 277 11.13 9.25 13.03
C ASP A 277 11.60 7.81 12.75
N GLU A 278 11.57 6.95 13.77
CA GLU A 278 12.04 5.56 13.63
C GLU A 278 11.32 4.77 12.53
N PRO A 279 9.98 4.85 12.36
CA PRO A 279 9.28 4.20 11.25
C PRO A 279 9.75 4.66 9.88
N GLY A 280 9.94 5.97 9.67
CA GLY A 280 10.36 6.54 8.40
C GLY A 280 11.77 6.13 7.99
N MET A 281 12.70 6.19 8.93
CA MET A 281 14.07 5.71 8.70
C MET A 281 14.08 4.21 8.40
N ARG A 282 13.26 3.41 9.08
CA ARG A 282 13.12 1.99 8.80
C ARG A 282 12.55 1.70 7.43
N LEU A 283 11.52 2.45 7.01
CA LEU A 283 10.97 2.32 5.66
C LEU A 283 12.03 2.61 4.60
N PHE A 284 12.82 3.67 4.78
CA PHE A 284 13.90 4.02 3.87
C PHE A 284 14.93 2.88 3.75
N GLU A 285 15.39 2.33 4.88
CA GLU A 285 16.34 1.21 4.89
C GLU A 285 15.75 -0.05 4.25
N ASP A 286 14.48 -0.34 4.48
CA ASP A 286 13.79 -1.48 3.87
C ASP A 286 13.65 -1.29 2.35
N LEU A 287 13.33 -0.07 1.89
CA LEU A 287 13.26 0.24 0.46
C LEU A 287 14.65 0.18 -0.21
N LYS A 288 15.71 0.62 0.45
CA LYS A 288 17.08 0.51 -0.06
C LYS A 288 17.53 -0.94 -0.30
N ARG A 289 16.98 -1.91 0.40
CA ARG A 289 17.24 -3.34 0.10
C ARG A 289 16.69 -3.77 -1.25
N TRP A 290 15.57 -3.17 -1.68
CA TRP A 290 14.96 -3.43 -2.99
C TRP A 290 15.51 -2.53 -4.10
N PHE A 291 15.87 -1.30 -3.75
CA PHE A 291 16.32 -0.23 -4.63
C PHE A 291 17.61 0.38 -4.08
N PRO A 292 18.79 -0.27 -4.27
CA PRO A 292 20.07 0.20 -3.72
C PRO A 292 20.42 1.64 -4.14
N GLU A 293 20.00 2.07 -5.34
CA GLU A 293 20.18 3.42 -5.87
C GLU A 293 19.23 4.48 -5.29
N LEU A 294 18.29 4.11 -4.42
CA LEU A 294 17.40 5.09 -3.78
C LEU A 294 18.21 6.14 -3.02
N GLN A 295 18.04 7.40 -3.37
CA GLN A 295 18.74 8.53 -2.77
C GLN A 295 17.92 9.09 -1.61
N GLY A 296 18.52 9.09 -0.41
CA GLY A 296 17.94 9.72 0.78
C GLY A 296 18.34 11.18 0.88
N HIS A 297 17.38 12.03 1.24
CA HIS A 297 17.57 13.46 1.47
C HIS A 297 17.22 13.82 2.90
N VAL A 298 17.83 14.90 3.40
CA VAL A 298 17.58 15.39 4.75
C VAL A 298 16.49 16.44 4.72
N LEU A 299 15.49 16.29 5.59
CA LEU A 299 14.46 17.29 5.80
C LEU A 299 15.06 18.56 6.44
N PRO A 300 14.45 19.74 6.22
CA PRO A 300 14.81 20.94 6.97
C PRO A 300 14.73 20.73 8.48
N GLU A 301 15.59 21.41 9.22
CA GLU A 301 15.61 21.31 10.68
C GLU A 301 14.23 21.60 11.30
N GLY A 302 13.82 20.79 12.24
CA GLY A 302 12.52 20.91 12.92
C GLY A 302 11.33 20.34 12.15
N CYS A 303 11.51 19.84 10.92
CA CYS A 303 10.45 19.20 10.17
C CYS A 303 10.44 17.68 10.40
N LYS A 304 9.25 17.12 10.65
CA LYS A 304 9.07 15.70 10.80
C LYS A 304 8.98 14.97 9.44
N ASP A 305 8.25 15.56 8.51
CA ASP A 305 7.96 15.02 7.19
C ASP A 305 8.03 16.11 6.11
N PHE A 306 7.96 15.73 4.84
CA PHE A 306 7.98 16.71 3.75
C PHE A 306 6.75 17.62 3.75
N GLY A 307 5.60 17.13 4.19
CA GLY A 307 4.38 17.92 4.30
C GLY A 307 4.53 19.09 5.29
N GLU A 308 5.27 18.89 6.39
CA GLU A 308 5.62 19.99 7.31
C GLU A 308 6.56 20.99 6.65
N ALA A 309 7.62 20.52 5.99
CA ALA A 309 8.57 21.38 5.28
C ALA A 309 7.86 22.21 4.19
N TRP A 310 6.94 21.62 3.46
CA TRP A 310 6.12 22.29 2.47
C TRP A 310 5.23 23.37 3.08
N ARG A 311 4.53 23.04 4.17
CA ARG A 311 3.61 23.95 4.87
C ARG A 311 4.30 25.19 5.42
N ILE A 312 5.54 25.04 5.93
CA ILE A 312 6.31 26.18 6.48
C ILE A 312 6.73 27.16 5.38
N ARG A 313 6.87 26.69 4.14
CA ARG A 313 7.29 27.51 2.99
C ARG A 313 6.14 28.23 2.30
N ASN A 314 4.87 27.84 2.55
CA ASN A 314 3.68 28.31 1.85
C ASN A 314 2.53 28.67 2.81
#